data_2ff9dce1f7793e43012027d261b0b8e4
#
_entry.id   2ff9dce1f7793e43012027d261b0b8e4
#
_cell.length_a   1.000
_cell.length_b   1.000
_cell.length_c   1.000
_cell.angle_alpha   90.00
_cell.angle_beta   90.00
_cell.angle_gamma   90.00
#
_symmetry.space_group_name_H-M   'P 1'
#
loop_
_entity.id
_entity.type
_entity.pdbx_description
1 polymer ?
#
loop_
_entity_poly.entity_id
_entity_poly.type
_entity_poly.pdbx_seq_one_letter_code
_entity_poly.pdbx_strand_id
1 'polypeptide(L)'
;EFRRVLFRSGVTATNVIGRRMLQRTEKWLLGVPLFKTVYAPVKQLVAAFSPDSESGFKKVVLVEDARRGMVIGFLTREFTIERGAGPEAMIAVYVPTNHLYLGDVMVFRREQAVFPDISVEEGISIFLTGGMAIPPVVVNEKSAGT
;
A
#
# COMPACT_ATOMS: atom_id res chain seq x y z
N GLU A 1 1.38 55.63 -22.39
CA GLU A 1 1.36 54.32 -23.10
C GLU A 1 2.61 53.47 -22.82
N PHE A 2 3.76 54.05 -22.60
CA PHE A 2 5.02 53.31 -22.38
C PHE A 2 5.03 52.46 -21.11
N ARG A 3 4.33 52.87 -20.05
CA ARG A 3 4.26 52.10 -18.77
C ARG A 3 3.37 50.85 -18.84
N ARG A 4 2.38 50.80 -19.73
CA ARG A 4 1.50 49.62 -19.92
C ARG A 4 2.17 48.50 -20.70
N VAL A 5 3.07 48.82 -21.61
CA VAL A 5 3.81 47.82 -22.42
C VAL A 5 4.86 47.08 -21.58
N LEU A 6 5.54 47.80 -20.67
CA LEU A 6 6.55 47.19 -19.78
C LEU A 6 5.95 46.21 -18.74
N PHE A 7 4.72 46.50 -18.29
CA PHE A 7 4.05 45.62 -17.32
C PHE A 7 3.54 44.31 -17.95
N ARG A 8 3.10 44.33 -19.21
CA ARG A 8 2.66 43.11 -19.94
C ARG A 8 3.85 42.25 -20.35
N SER A 9 4.99 42.83 -20.65
CA SER A 9 6.21 42.08 -21.00
C SER A 9 6.84 41.39 -19.80
N GLY A 10 6.76 42.00 -18.60
CA GLY A 10 7.28 41.42 -17.36
C GLY A 10 6.50 40.16 -16.90
N VAL A 11 5.18 40.20 -17.01
CA VAL A 11 4.31 39.07 -16.60
C VAL A 11 4.45 37.87 -17.53
N THR A 12 4.62 38.08 -18.83
CA THR A 12 4.88 37.00 -19.79
C THR A 12 6.27 36.40 -19.65
N ALA A 13 7.29 37.21 -19.37
CA ALA A 13 8.66 36.74 -19.18
C ALA A 13 8.79 35.89 -17.88
N THR A 14 8.17 36.29 -16.77
CA THR A 14 8.17 35.54 -15.52
C THR A 14 7.45 34.21 -15.64
N ASN A 15 6.37 34.13 -16.42
CA ASN A 15 5.61 32.89 -16.63
C ASN A 15 6.38 31.86 -17.51
N VAL A 16 7.14 32.35 -18.50
CA VAL A 16 7.97 31.47 -19.36
C VAL A 16 9.21 30.98 -18.61
N ILE A 17 9.84 31.85 -17.81
CA ILE A 17 10.99 31.49 -16.98
C ILE A 17 10.56 30.48 -15.89
N GLY A 18 9.42 30.71 -15.23
CA GLY A 18 8.86 29.81 -14.23
C GLY A 18 8.57 28.42 -14.78
N ARG A 19 7.96 28.32 -15.97
CA ARG A 19 7.70 27.02 -16.64
C ARG A 19 8.99 26.30 -17.05
N ARG A 20 9.99 27.02 -17.54
CA ARG A 20 11.29 26.43 -17.89
C ARG A 20 12.09 25.99 -16.67
N MET A 21 11.98 26.70 -15.55
CA MET A 21 12.57 26.26 -14.28
C MET A 21 11.87 25.03 -13.74
N LEU A 22 10.55 24.96 -13.76
CA LEU A 22 9.80 23.77 -13.36
C LEU A 22 10.16 22.54 -14.20
N GLN A 23 10.25 22.67 -15.51
CA GLN A 23 10.64 21.55 -16.40
C GLN A 23 12.10 21.11 -16.22
N ARG A 24 13.00 22.03 -15.86
CA ARG A 24 14.40 21.69 -15.54
C ARG A 24 14.53 21.07 -14.15
N THR A 25 13.71 21.50 -13.19
CA THR A 25 13.67 20.93 -11.84
C THR A 25 13.10 19.50 -11.87
N GLU A 26 12.10 19.22 -12.69
CA GLU A 26 11.60 17.85 -12.90
C GLU A 26 12.68 16.92 -13.48
N LYS A 27 13.40 17.36 -14.50
CA LYS A 27 14.53 16.58 -15.06
C LYS A 27 15.68 16.41 -14.08
N TRP A 28 15.91 17.38 -13.22
CA TRP A 28 16.96 17.34 -12.21
C TRP A 28 16.57 16.43 -11.03
N LEU A 29 15.31 16.46 -10.59
CA LEU A 29 14.75 15.57 -9.59
C LEU A 29 14.78 14.09 -10.05
N LEU A 30 14.54 13.80 -11.33
CA LEU A 30 14.63 12.46 -11.90
C LEU A 30 16.08 11.98 -12.08
N GLY A 31 17.06 12.87 -12.05
CA GLY A 31 18.50 12.58 -12.17
C GLY A 31 19.21 12.33 -10.83
N VAL A 32 18.57 12.60 -9.69
CA VAL A 32 19.19 12.43 -8.37
C VAL A 32 19.23 10.93 -8.03
N PRO A 33 20.42 10.36 -7.71
CA PRO A 33 20.56 8.94 -7.38
C PRO A 33 19.70 8.51 -6.18
N LEU A 34 19.31 9.45 -5.32
CA LEU A 34 18.39 9.23 -4.20
C LEU A 34 16.99 8.76 -4.67
N PHE A 35 16.50 9.26 -5.81
CA PHE A 35 15.23 8.85 -6.39
C PHE A 35 15.24 7.38 -6.83
N LYS A 36 16.36 6.91 -7.40
CA LYS A 36 16.51 5.50 -7.78
C LYS A 36 16.51 4.57 -6.56
N THR A 37 17.06 5.01 -5.44
CA THR A 37 17.13 4.23 -4.19
C THR A 37 15.77 4.10 -3.52
N VAL A 38 14.90 5.10 -3.63
CA VAL A 38 13.54 5.09 -3.07
C VAL A 38 12.53 4.53 -4.07
N TYR A 39 12.70 4.80 -5.36
CA TYR A 39 11.76 4.37 -6.39
C TYR A 39 11.71 2.85 -6.57
N ALA A 40 12.83 2.16 -6.48
CA ALA A 40 12.89 0.71 -6.63
C ALA A 40 12.10 -0.04 -5.54
N PRO A 41 12.25 0.26 -4.23
CA PRO A 41 11.42 -0.33 -3.18
C PRO A 41 9.93 0.03 -3.32
N VAL A 42 9.61 1.28 -3.66
CA VAL A 42 8.21 1.70 -3.87
C VAL A 42 7.58 0.99 -5.05
N LYS A 43 8.32 0.82 -6.16
CA LYS A 43 7.85 0.05 -7.31
C LYS A 43 7.62 -1.43 -6.97
N GLN A 44 8.49 -2.02 -6.15
CA GLN A 44 8.31 -3.40 -5.66
C GLN A 44 7.09 -3.52 -4.75
N LEU A 45 6.84 -2.53 -3.88
CA LEU A 45 5.62 -2.48 -3.07
C LEU A 45 4.36 -2.36 -3.93
N VAL A 46 4.35 -1.46 -4.91
CA VAL A 46 3.22 -1.32 -5.85
C VAL A 46 3.00 -2.62 -6.64
N ALA A 47 4.07 -3.28 -7.07
CA ALA A 47 3.98 -4.59 -7.72
C ALA A 47 3.46 -5.69 -6.78
N ALA A 48 3.78 -5.62 -5.48
CA ALA A 48 3.24 -6.53 -4.46
C ALA A 48 1.72 -6.37 -4.25
N PHE A 49 1.17 -5.17 -4.49
CA PHE A 49 -0.27 -4.92 -4.48
C PHE A 49 -0.96 -5.23 -5.83
N SER A 50 -0.20 -5.65 -6.84
CA SER A 50 -0.77 -6.01 -8.15
C SER A 50 -1.35 -7.43 -8.11
N PRO A 51 -2.63 -7.62 -8.52
CA PRO A 51 -3.31 -8.91 -8.47
C PRO A 51 -2.62 -10.01 -9.30
N ASP A 52 -1.88 -9.61 -10.35
CA ASP A 52 -1.21 -10.52 -11.29
C ASP A 52 0.22 -10.92 -10.86
N SER A 53 0.68 -10.49 -9.69
CA SER A 53 2.02 -10.79 -9.20
C SER A 53 2.04 -12.11 -8.42
N GLU A 54 2.84 -13.08 -8.86
CA GLU A 54 3.09 -14.33 -8.10
C GLU A 54 3.66 -14.06 -6.70
N SER A 55 4.28 -12.89 -6.49
CA SER A 55 4.86 -12.44 -5.23
C SER A 55 4.01 -11.38 -4.51
N GLY A 56 2.80 -11.10 -4.99
CA GLY A 56 1.90 -10.08 -4.45
C GLY A 56 1.14 -10.52 -3.21
N PHE A 57 0.42 -9.59 -2.61
CA PHE A 57 -0.54 -9.90 -1.57
C PHE A 57 -1.65 -10.78 -2.13
N LYS A 58 -1.91 -11.89 -1.46
CA LYS A 58 -2.82 -12.90 -1.98
C LYS A 58 -4.26 -12.64 -1.58
N LYS A 59 -4.46 -12.24 -0.32
CA LYS A 59 -5.79 -12.04 0.27
C LYS A 59 -5.75 -11.02 1.39
N VAL A 60 -6.88 -10.40 1.66
CA VAL A 60 -7.12 -9.68 2.90
C VAL A 60 -7.39 -10.71 4.01
N VAL A 61 -6.88 -10.46 5.20
CA VAL A 61 -7.12 -11.30 6.37
C VAL A 61 -7.46 -10.45 7.58
N LEU A 62 -8.30 -10.98 8.44
CA LEU A 62 -8.54 -10.47 9.78
C LEU A 62 -7.89 -11.40 10.78
N VAL A 63 -7.08 -10.89 11.67
CA VAL A 63 -6.40 -11.63 12.71
C VAL A 63 -6.57 -10.93 14.06
N GLU A 64 -6.60 -11.72 15.12
CA GLU A 64 -6.67 -11.17 16.47
C GLU A 64 -5.27 -10.94 17.03
N ASP A 65 -4.95 -9.67 17.32
CA ASP A 65 -3.72 -9.26 17.98
C ASP A 65 -4.02 -8.98 19.45
N ALA A 66 -3.21 -9.53 20.34
CA ALA A 66 -3.43 -9.42 21.80
C ALA A 66 -3.39 -7.97 22.32
N ARG A 67 -2.76 -7.05 21.61
CA ARG A 67 -2.62 -5.64 22.01
C ARG A 67 -3.56 -4.70 21.26
N ARG A 68 -3.85 -5.02 20.00
CA ARG A 68 -4.59 -4.13 19.07
C ARG A 68 -6.03 -4.58 18.86
N GLY A 69 -6.42 -5.78 19.33
CA GLY A 69 -7.70 -6.40 19.03
C GLY A 69 -7.71 -6.99 17.61
N MET A 70 -8.87 -6.94 16.95
CA MET A 70 -8.97 -7.43 15.56
C MET A 70 -8.28 -6.45 14.62
N VAL A 71 -7.29 -6.94 13.87
CA VAL A 71 -6.55 -6.16 12.88
C VAL A 71 -6.79 -6.72 11.48
N ILE A 72 -6.86 -5.83 10.51
CA ILE A 72 -6.93 -6.16 9.10
C ILE A 72 -5.51 -6.11 8.52
N GLY A 73 -5.18 -7.04 7.66
CA GLY A 73 -3.87 -7.11 7.01
C GLY A 73 -3.94 -7.86 5.68
N PHE A 74 -2.79 -8.03 5.07
CA PHE A 74 -2.63 -8.72 3.79
C PHE A 74 -1.82 -10.01 3.98
N LEU A 75 -2.38 -11.13 3.56
CA LEU A 75 -1.68 -12.40 3.54
C LEU A 75 -0.50 -12.32 2.55
N THR A 76 0.72 -12.51 3.05
CA THR A 76 1.92 -12.53 2.23
C THR A 76 2.40 -13.94 1.95
N ARG A 77 2.32 -14.83 2.92
CA ARG A 77 2.77 -16.21 2.76
C ARG A 77 2.08 -17.18 3.73
N GLU A 78 1.83 -18.37 3.24
CA GLU A 78 1.49 -19.53 4.06
C GLU A 78 2.71 -20.45 4.18
N PHE A 79 2.99 -20.97 5.36
CA PHE A 79 4.12 -21.85 5.61
C PHE A 79 3.86 -22.76 6.82
N THR A 80 4.72 -23.72 7.03
CA THR A 80 4.63 -24.65 8.15
C THR A 80 5.83 -24.53 9.05
N ILE A 81 5.61 -24.53 10.35
CA ILE A 81 6.67 -24.65 11.35
C ILE A 81 6.62 -26.04 11.93
N GLU A 82 7.74 -26.75 11.89
CA GLU A 82 7.90 -28.02 12.59
C GLU A 82 8.35 -27.75 14.02
N ARG A 83 7.49 -28.07 14.97
CA ARG A 83 7.81 -28.05 16.40
C ARG A 83 7.69 -29.49 16.94
N GLY A 84 8.25 -29.77 18.11
CA GLY A 84 8.28 -31.10 18.70
C GLY A 84 6.92 -31.79 18.85
N ALA A 85 5.81 -31.05 18.71
CA ALA A 85 4.43 -31.60 18.72
C ALA A 85 3.87 -31.90 17.31
N GLY A 86 4.66 -31.66 16.24
CA GLY A 86 4.25 -31.84 14.85
C GLY A 86 4.21 -30.56 14.04
N PRO A 87 3.83 -30.65 12.74
CA PRO A 87 3.76 -29.50 11.84
C PRO A 87 2.59 -28.58 12.19
N GLU A 88 2.85 -27.29 12.29
CA GLU A 88 1.87 -26.23 12.59
C GLU A 88 1.74 -25.31 11.38
N ALA A 89 0.52 -25.16 10.84
CA ALA A 89 0.25 -24.28 9.72
C ALA A 89 0.23 -22.81 10.18
N MET A 90 1.09 -22.01 9.58
CA MET A 90 1.30 -20.59 9.90
C MET A 90 1.05 -19.72 8.69
N ILE A 91 0.72 -18.47 8.96
CA ILE A 91 0.58 -17.42 7.95
C ILE A 91 1.42 -16.21 8.34
N ALA A 92 2.07 -15.60 7.34
CA ALA A 92 2.67 -14.31 7.46
C ALA A 92 1.70 -13.26 6.92
N VAL A 93 1.45 -12.23 7.71
CA VAL A 93 0.49 -11.16 7.43
C VAL A 93 1.21 -9.83 7.52
N TYR A 94 1.13 -9.06 6.46
CA TYR A 94 1.55 -7.67 6.48
C TYR A 94 0.41 -6.82 7.04
N VAL A 95 0.65 -6.16 8.15
CA VAL A 95 -0.31 -5.27 8.83
C VAL A 95 0.16 -3.83 8.66
N PRO A 96 -0.45 -3.05 7.76
CA PRO A 96 -0.14 -1.63 7.62
C PRO A 96 -0.41 -0.88 8.93
N THR A 97 0.41 0.11 9.23
CA THR A 97 0.22 0.99 10.39
C THR A 97 -0.44 2.29 9.98
N ASN A 98 0.33 3.35 9.76
CA ASN A 98 -0.22 4.67 9.38
C ASN A 98 -0.35 4.86 7.87
N HIS A 99 0.40 4.07 7.09
CA HIS A 99 0.44 4.13 5.63
C HIS A 99 0.57 2.72 5.07
N LEU A 100 0.04 2.49 3.86
CA LEU A 100 0.09 1.20 3.19
C LEU A 100 1.50 0.62 3.00
N TYR A 101 2.50 1.47 2.90
CA TYR A 101 3.91 1.10 2.70
C TYR A 101 4.71 1.03 4.00
N LEU A 102 4.09 1.33 5.15
CA LEU A 102 4.67 1.18 6.48
C LEU A 102 3.79 0.24 7.30
N GLY A 103 4.36 -0.85 7.75
CA GLY A 103 3.64 -1.84 8.52
C GLY A 103 4.57 -2.89 9.10
N ASP A 104 3.99 -3.75 9.90
CA ASP A 104 4.66 -4.87 10.53
C ASP A 104 4.35 -6.16 9.79
N VAL A 105 5.33 -7.06 9.71
CA VAL A 105 5.08 -8.45 9.31
C VAL A 105 4.85 -9.25 10.58
N MET A 106 3.66 -9.79 10.72
CA MET A 106 3.26 -10.59 11.86
C MET A 106 2.97 -12.02 11.42
N VAL A 107 3.22 -12.96 12.32
CA VAL A 107 3.01 -14.39 12.07
C VAL A 107 1.93 -14.90 13.02
N PHE A 108 0.92 -15.54 12.44
CA PHE A 108 -0.21 -16.13 13.16
C PHE A 108 -0.41 -17.59 12.79
N ARG A 109 -1.10 -18.33 13.63
CA ARG A 109 -1.62 -19.64 13.25
C ARG A 109 -2.71 -19.45 12.20
N ARG A 110 -2.73 -20.32 11.20
CA ARG A 110 -3.72 -20.22 10.11
C ARG A 110 -5.16 -20.32 10.63
N GLU A 111 -5.38 -21.09 11.69
CA GLU A 111 -6.70 -21.26 12.33
C GLU A 111 -7.23 -20.00 13.02
N GLN A 112 -6.33 -19.06 13.41
CA GLN A 112 -6.69 -17.78 14.06
C GLN A 112 -7.07 -16.70 13.05
N ALA A 113 -6.90 -16.96 11.77
CA ALA A 113 -7.18 -16.01 10.70
C ALA A 113 -8.58 -16.22 10.13
N VAL A 114 -9.30 -15.12 9.95
CA VAL A 114 -10.54 -15.05 9.20
C VAL A 114 -10.22 -14.50 7.82
N PHE A 115 -10.68 -15.17 6.79
CA PHE A 115 -10.49 -14.77 5.39
C PHE A 115 -11.81 -14.15 4.90
N PRO A 116 -11.95 -12.82 4.95
CA PRO A 116 -13.16 -12.16 4.48
C PRO A 116 -13.23 -12.20 2.95
N ASP A 117 -14.46 -12.18 2.43
CA ASP A 117 -14.72 -11.94 1.00
C ASP A 117 -14.51 -10.46 0.67
N ILE A 118 -13.26 -10.03 0.75
CA ILE A 118 -12.78 -8.68 0.47
C ILE A 118 -11.56 -8.81 -0.44
N SER A 119 -11.63 -8.16 -1.59
CA SER A 119 -10.49 -8.12 -2.54
C SER A 119 -9.32 -7.31 -1.97
N VAL A 120 -8.13 -7.49 -2.54
CA VAL A 120 -6.95 -6.71 -2.14
C VAL A 120 -7.15 -5.22 -2.39
N GLU A 121 -7.82 -4.86 -3.49
CA GLU A 121 -8.15 -3.47 -3.86
C GLU A 121 -9.10 -2.83 -2.84
N GLU A 122 -10.11 -3.56 -2.41
CA GLU A 122 -11.02 -3.11 -1.35
C GLU A 122 -10.27 -2.97 -0.01
N GLY A 123 -9.38 -3.90 0.31
CA GLY A 123 -8.49 -3.83 1.46
C GLY A 123 -7.63 -2.56 1.43
N ILE A 124 -7.02 -2.24 0.29
CA ILE A 124 -6.27 -0.99 0.10
C ILE A 124 -7.17 0.22 0.35
N SER A 125 -8.39 0.22 -0.21
CA SER A 125 -9.35 1.28 -0.02
C SER A 125 -9.73 1.48 1.46
N ILE A 126 -9.86 0.39 2.22
CA ILE A 126 -10.13 0.44 3.66
C ILE A 126 -9.01 1.20 4.39
N PHE A 127 -7.75 0.91 4.09
CA PHE A 127 -6.62 1.62 4.71
C PHE A 127 -6.55 3.08 4.30
N LEU A 128 -6.73 3.38 3.01
CA LEU A 128 -6.70 4.76 2.50
C LEU A 128 -7.81 5.64 3.06
N THR A 129 -8.95 5.05 3.39
CA THR A 129 -10.11 5.77 3.95
C THR A 129 -10.18 5.74 5.48
N GLY A 130 -9.15 5.19 6.15
CA GLY A 130 -9.16 5.07 7.61
C GLY A 130 -10.28 4.18 8.13
N GLY A 131 -10.68 3.16 7.36
CA GLY A 131 -11.71 2.19 7.71
C GLY A 131 -13.11 2.53 7.21
N MET A 132 -13.36 3.71 6.62
CA MET A 132 -14.70 4.09 6.14
C MET A 132 -15.22 3.19 5.01
N ALA A 133 -14.32 2.54 4.26
CA ALA A 133 -14.68 1.61 3.19
C ALA A 133 -14.96 0.18 3.68
N ILE A 134 -14.94 -0.09 4.98
CA ILE A 134 -15.29 -1.41 5.51
C ILE A 134 -16.78 -1.67 5.23
N PRO A 135 -17.11 -2.80 4.57
CA PRO A 135 -18.52 -3.12 4.33
C PRO A 135 -19.27 -3.34 5.67
N PRO A 136 -20.56 -3.01 5.74
CA PRO A 136 -21.33 -3.13 6.98
C PRO A 136 -21.48 -4.58 7.46
N VAL A 137 -21.28 -5.54 6.58
CA VAL A 137 -21.25 -6.98 6.91
C VAL A 137 -20.04 -7.58 6.22
N VAL A 138 -19.18 -8.23 6.98
CA VAL A 138 -18.02 -8.96 6.50
C VAL A 138 -18.33 -10.45 6.57
N VAL A 139 -18.38 -11.09 5.41
CA VAL A 139 -18.64 -12.54 5.31
C VAL A 139 -17.32 -13.28 5.21
N ASN A 140 -17.19 -14.38 5.95
CA ASN A 140 -16.02 -15.25 5.84
C ASN A 140 -16.14 -16.12 4.58
N GLU A 141 -15.10 -16.19 3.76
CA GLU A 141 -15.04 -17.02 2.54
C GLU A 141 -15.42 -18.50 2.79
N LYS A 142 -15.15 -19.03 3.99
CA LYS A 142 -15.53 -20.40 4.37
C LYS A 142 -17.03 -20.61 4.61
N SER A 143 -17.82 -19.59 4.85
CA SER A 143 -19.27 -19.72 5.10
C SER A 143 -20.11 -19.56 3.82
N ALA A 144 -19.52 -19.20 2.70
CA ALA A 144 -20.21 -19.07 1.42
C ALA A 144 -20.34 -20.40 0.62
N GLY A 145 -19.87 -21.50 1.18
CA GLY A 145 -19.80 -22.83 0.51
C GLY A 145 -20.54 -23.96 1.22
N THR A 146 -21.72 -23.67 1.84
CA THR A 146 -22.61 -24.73 2.33
C THR A 146 -24.02 -24.51 1.81
#